data_15773230a862601b82bea29b6ab758d0
#
_entry.id   15773230a862601b82bea29b6ab758d0
#
_cell.length_a   1.000
_cell.length_b   1.000
_cell.length_c   1.000
_cell.angle_alpha   90.00
_cell.angle_beta   90.00
_cell.angle_gamma   90.00
#
_symmetry.space_group_name_H-M   'P 1'
#
loop_
_entity.id
_entity.type
_entity.pdbx_description
1 polymer ?
#
loop_
_entity_poly.entity_id
_entity_poly.type
_entity_poly.pdbx_seq_one_letter_code
_entity_poly.pdbx_strand_id
1 'polypeptide(L)'
;AWLEERLALYRATATAYTTRLCFIIQGWMANDEVNRLHDDLNSAFAGRVVLEQQMILDEDLDQVPVMLRNPGYFAPFEIFSRLLPLPKYSSYDPTPLIGLFFPLLFGMILGDIGYGMILLLLAFFLARHFPPGTLFSNIGKVLGISALYTLVFGVLYGEFFGDLGETWLNLHPVWFDRGKAVVPMIVFSLTVGVAHILLGMTLGALAELRRHQPRKALIKLAMLVAVILTVLALVGWFYPQSWLSTGPLLIAIGILMPILIAAEGLLAPLELLKTMGNIISYVRIMAIGFCSILLAVVANRLGGMTGDIMVGILVAGILHAFNLLLGVFAPTVHSLRLHYVEFFSKFLDLGGRRFEPWQKPHP
;
A
#
# COMPACT_ATOMS: atom_id res chain seq x y z
N ALA A 1 17.94 32.31 -1.10
CA ALA A 1 19.23 31.60 -1.23
C ALA A 1 20.25 32.05 -0.19
N TRP A 2 20.83 33.28 -0.22
CA TRP A 2 21.87 33.72 0.72
C TRP A 2 21.43 33.71 2.21
N LEU A 3 20.24 34.22 2.51
CA LEU A 3 19.67 34.23 3.88
C LEU A 3 19.40 32.79 4.37
N GLU A 4 18.94 31.91 3.51
CA GLU A 4 18.69 30.51 3.83
C GLU A 4 20.01 29.74 4.12
N GLU A 5 21.05 30.02 3.34
CA GLU A 5 22.39 29.46 3.56
C GLU A 5 22.95 29.91 4.91
N ARG A 6 22.83 31.20 5.24
CA ARG A 6 23.26 31.74 6.55
C ARG A 6 22.47 31.16 7.70
N LEU A 7 21.15 31.03 7.54
CA LEU A 7 20.27 30.42 8.54
C LEU A 7 20.62 28.95 8.78
N ALA A 8 20.88 28.19 7.72
CA ALA A 8 21.31 26.79 7.81
C ALA A 8 22.65 26.67 8.52
N LEU A 9 23.63 27.54 8.20
CA LEU A 9 24.91 27.60 8.88
C LEU A 9 24.77 27.91 10.37
N TYR A 10 23.96 28.91 10.73
CA TYR A 10 23.71 29.25 12.14
C TYR A 10 22.98 28.12 12.89
N ARG A 11 22.07 27.42 12.26
CA ARG A 11 21.43 26.24 12.85
C ARG A 11 22.44 25.13 13.10
N ALA A 12 23.32 24.82 12.15
CA ALA A 12 24.35 23.81 12.30
C ALA A 12 25.37 24.18 13.39
N THR A 13 25.79 25.46 13.46
CA THR A 13 26.69 25.91 14.50
C THR A 13 26.06 25.94 15.89
N ALA A 14 24.75 26.20 15.98
CA ALA A 14 24.02 26.17 17.26
C ALA A 14 23.89 24.76 17.87
N THR A 15 24.06 23.71 17.07
CA THR A 15 24.08 22.31 17.57
C THR A 15 25.48 21.84 17.99
N ALA A 16 26.51 22.63 17.74
CA ALA A 16 27.89 22.30 18.12
C ALA A 16 28.13 22.53 19.62
N TYR A 17 28.65 21.53 20.28
CA TYR A 17 29.17 21.68 21.64
C TYR A 17 30.60 22.25 21.58
N THR A 18 30.83 23.40 22.19
CA THR A 18 32.13 24.06 22.20
C THR A 18 32.79 24.01 23.57
N THR A 19 34.07 23.66 23.58
CA THR A 19 34.96 23.78 24.75
C THR A 19 35.99 24.87 24.47
N ARG A 20 36.92 25.12 25.42
CA ARG A 20 37.99 26.09 25.20
C ARG A 20 38.98 25.68 24.08
N LEU A 21 39.10 24.40 23.77
CA LEU A 21 40.10 23.85 22.86
C LEU A 21 39.56 23.13 21.65
N CYS A 22 38.31 22.68 21.70
CA CYS A 22 37.67 21.90 20.62
C CYS A 22 36.18 22.18 20.52
N PHE A 23 35.60 21.77 19.40
CA PHE A 23 34.15 21.69 19.21
C PHE A 23 33.77 20.26 18.80
N ILE A 24 32.57 19.85 19.17
CA ILE A 24 32.00 18.55 18.84
C ILE A 24 30.71 18.80 18.09
N ILE A 25 30.59 18.18 16.93
CA ILE A 25 29.33 18.16 16.16
C ILE A 25 28.86 16.71 16.08
N GLN A 26 27.62 16.48 16.47
CA GLN A 26 26.97 15.17 16.34
C GLN A 26 25.86 15.27 15.30
N GLY A 27 25.78 14.29 14.41
CA GLY A 27 24.78 14.26 13.37
C GLY A 27 24.58 12.86 12.79
N TRP A 28 23.51 12.72 12.02
CA TRP A 28 23.18 11.48 11.31
C TRP A 28 23.69 11.56 9.87
N MET A 29 24.25 10.46 9.39
CA MET A 29 24.79 10.35 8.05
C MET A 29 24.47 8.99 7.43
N ALA A 30 24.36 8.92 6.11
CA ALA A 30 24.25 7.66 5.41
C ALA A 30 25.59 6.89 5.45
N ASN A 31 25.54 5.61 5.75
CA ASN A 31 26.74 4.78 5.97
C ASN A 31 27.64 4.69 4.72
N ASP A 32 27.07 4.78 3.54
CA ASP A 32 27.77 4.77 2.24
C ASP A 32 28.60 6.05 1.99
N GLU A 33 28.32 7.15 2.71
CA GLU A 33 29.01 8.44 2.56
C GLU A 33 30.11 8.68 3.60
N VAL A 34 30.21 7.82 4.63
CA VAL A 34 31.14 8.01 5.75
C VAL A 34 32.61 8.05 5.30
N ASN A 35 33.01 7.12 4.42
CA ASN A 35 34.38 7.06 3.93
C ASN A 35 34.74 8.32 3.12
N ARG A 36 33.84 8.81 2.29
CA ARG A 36 34.03 10.03 1.51
C ARG A 36 34.17 11.25 2.43
N LEU A 37 33.32 11.36 3.44
CA LEU A 37 33.42 12.46 4.41
C LEU A 37 34.77 12.41 5.17
N HIS A 38 35.22 11.23 5.57
CA HIS A 38 36.50 11.05 6.23
C HIS A 38 37.68 11.55 5.37
N ASP A 39 37.70 11.20 4.07
CA ASP A 39 38.72 11.63 3.13
C ASP A 39 38.67 13.15 2.88
N ASP A 40 37.47 13.70 2.70
CA ASP A 40 37.25 15.14 2.51
C ASP A 40 37.69 15.94 3.73
N LEU A 41 37.38 15.48 4.95
CA LEU A 41 37.83 16.13 6.20
C LEU A 41 39.33 16.07 6.41
N ASN A 42 39.96 14.92 6.13
CA ASN A 42 41.40 14.77 6.24
C ASN A 42 42.13 15.68 5.23
N SER A 43 41.65 15.81 4.01
CA SER A 43 42.23 16.67 2.99
C SER A 43 42.06 18.16 3.31
N ALA A 44 40.86 18.56 3.82
CA ALA A 44 40.55 19.95 4.11
C ALA A 44 41.20 20.47 5.42
N PHE A 45 41.35 19.63 6.42
CA PHE A 45 41.77 20.04 7.77
C PHE A 45 43.11 19.42 8.23
N ALA A 46 43.81 18.68 7.38
CA ALA A 46 45.15 18.13 7.65
C ALA A 46 45.22 17.36 8.99
N GLY A 47 44.24 16.54 9.31
CA GLY A 47 44.18 15.71 10.50
C GLY A 47 43.76 16.43 11.80
N ARG A 48 43.31 17.68 11.72
CA ARG A 48 42.80 18.43 12.90
C ARG A 48 41.36 18.05 13.30
N VAL A 49 40.64 17.32 12.47
CA VAL A 49 39.27 16.86 12.72
C VAL A 49 39.29 15.33 12.80
N VAL A 50 38.70 14.79 13.83
CA VAL A 50 38.54 13.35 14.03
C VAL A 50 37.09 13.01 13.81
N LEU A 51 36.81 12.07 12.90
CA LEU A 51 35.50 11.48 12.67
C LEU A 51 35.38 10.20 13.48
N GLU A 52 34.46 10.16 14.41
CA GLU A 52 34.14 8.98 15.21
C GLU A 52 32.76 8.46 14.83
N GLN A 53 32.69 7.19 14.49
CA GLN A 53 31.43 6.51 14.19
C GLN A 53 30.90 5.84 15.46
N GLN A 54 29.74 6.28 15.93
CA GLN A 54 29.08 5.72 17.10
C GLN A 54 28.09 4.62 16.68
N MET A 55 28.03 3.55 17.46
CA MET A 55 27.00 2.52 17.28
C MET A 55 25.65 3.06 17.75
N ILE A 56 24.62 2.77 16.95
CA ILE A 56 23.23 3.09 17.29
C ILE A 56 22.79 2.13 18.39
N LEU A 57 22.40 2.65 19.54
CA LEU A 57 21.82 1.88 20.62
C LEU A 57 20.31 1.68 20.40
N ASP A 58 19.73 0.64 21.02
CA ASP A 58 18.30 0.38 20.91
C ASP A 58 17.43 1.55 21.41
N GLU A 59 17.94 2.34 22.36
CA GLU A 59 17.29 3.54 22.90
C GLU A 59 17.26 4.69 21.89
N ASP A 60 18.20 4.73 20.94
CA ASP A 60 18.32 5.79 19.95
C ASP A 60 17.50 5.52 18.67
N LEU A 61 17.02 4.29 18.46
CA LEU A 61 16.32 3.86 17.24
C LEU A 61 15.13 4.77 16.88
N ASP A 62 14.46 5.33 17.89
CA ASP A 62 13.32 6.25 17.67
C ASP A 62 13.76 7.64 17.18
N GLN A 63 15.03 8.01 17.34
CA GLN A 63 15.60 9.29 16.94
C GLN A 63 16.32 9.23 15.59
N VAL A 64 16.63 8.03 15.10
CA VAL A 64 17.31 7.82 13.81
C VAL A 64 16.41 8.32 12.67
N PRO A 65 16.89 9.27 11.85
CA PRO A 65 16.12 9.73 10.70
C PRO A 65 16.08 8.68 9.60
N VAL A 66 14.95 8.60 8.91
CA VAL A 66 14.68 7.61 7.87
C VAL A 66 14.81 8.25 6.49
N MET A 67 15.55 7.59 5.62
CA MET A 67 15.63 7.89 4.20
C MET A 67 15.13 6.68 3.40
N LEU A 68 14.04 6.88 2.65
CA LEU A 68 13.52 5.85 1.77
C LEU A 68 14.32 5.88 0.46
N ARG A 69 14.94 4.75 0.11
CA ARG A 69 15.61 4.54 -1.19
C ARG A 69 15.03 3.29 -1.83
N ASN A 70 14.15 3.46 -2.81
CA ASN A 70 13.50 2.35 -3.48
C ASN A 70 14.03 2.13 -4.88
N PRO A 71 14.18 0.85 -5.34
CA PRO A 71 14.55 0.55 -6.72
C PRO A 71 13.53 1.08 -7.72
N GLY A 72 13.95 1.23 -8.98
CA GLY A 72 13.24 1.97 -10.02
C GLY A 72 11.76 1.62 -10.23
N TYR A 73 11.38 0.35 -10.01
CA TYR A 73 9.98 -0.08 -10.08
C TYR A 73 9.13 0.51 -8.94
N PHE A 74 9.66 0.52 -7.71
CA PHE A 74 8.93 0.97 -6.52
C PHE A 74 9.02 2.48 -6.28
N ALA A 75 10.05 3.15 -6.81
CA ALA A 75 10.28 4.58 -6.62
C ALA A 75 9.05 5.47 -6.94
N PRO A 76 8.26 5.26 -8.02
CA PRO A 76 7.05 6.04 -8.27
C PRO A 76 5.99 5.93 -7.16
N PHE A 77 5.94 4.80 -6.45
CA PHE A 77 4.97 4.55 -5.38
C PHE A 77 5.31 5.26 -4.06
N GLU A 78 6.51 5.84 -3.93
CA GLU A 78 6.86 6.71 -2.79
C GLU A 78 5.90 7.89 -2.63
N ILE A 79 5.20 8.29 -3.71
CA ILE A 79 4.17 9.33 -3.66
C ILE A 79 3.08 9.00 -2.62
N PHE A 80 2.71 7.73 -2.51
CA PHE A 80 1.72 7.27 -1.54
C PHE A 80 2.32 7.18 -0.13
N SER A 81 3.57 6.72 -0.01
CA SER A 81 4.27 6.68 1.29
C SER A 81 4.43 8.07 1.91
N ARG A 82 4.48 9.13 1.08
CA ARG A 82 4.55 10.53 1.54
C ARG A 82 3.22 11.06 2.12
N LEU A 83 2.10 10.38 1.87
CA LEU A 83 0.79 10.72 2.45
C LEU A 83 0.64 10.19 3.88
N LEU A 84 1.53 9.31 4.31
CA LEU A 84 1.59 8.76 5.67
C LEU A 84 2.69 9.47 6.48
N PRO A 85 2.57 9.50 7.81
CA PRO A 85 3.74 9.74 8.65
C PRO A 85 4.83 8.71 8.32
N LEU A 86 6.09 9.13 8.31
CA LEU A 86 7.19 8.22 8.00
C LEU A 86 7.23 7.03 8.97
N PRO A 87 7.58 5.83 8.50
CA PRO A 87 7.83 4.70 9.38
C PRO A 87 9.04 4.98 10.28
N LYS A 88 9.07 4.39 11.47
CA LYS A 88 10.26 4.41 12.32
C LYS A 88 11.40 3.65 11.66
N TYR A 89 12.64 3.97 12.01
CA TYR A 89 13.84 3.31 11.47
C TYR A 89 13.81 1.78 11.68
N SER A 90 13.27 1.33 12.81
CA SER A 90 13.09 -0.11 13.13
C SER A 90 11.93 -0.78 12.41
N SER A 91 11.13 -0.04 11.63
CA SER A 91 9.95 -0.55 10.92
C SER A 91 10.26 -0.87 9.45
N TYR A 92 9.34 -1.59 8.79
CA TYR A 92 9.47 -1.88 7.35
C TYR A 92 9.17 -0.64 6.50
N ASP A 93 9.81 -0.58 5.32
CA ASP A 93 9.40 0.37 4.28
C ASP A 93 8.06 -0.11 3.67
N PRO A 94 6.98 0.70 3.72
CA PRO A 94 5.70 0.35 3.13
C PRO A 94 5.69 0.41 1.60
N THR A 95 6.64 1.11 0.98
CA THR A 95 6.63 1.41 -0.46
C THR A 95 6.62 0.17 -1.36
N PRO A 96 7.44 -0.88 -1.12
CA PRO A 96 7.40 -2.10 -1.93
C PRO A 96 6.06 -2.83 -1.84
N LEU A 97 5.43 -2.82 -0.66
CA LEU A 97 4.13 -3.45 -0.45
C LEU A 97 3.01 -2.69 -1.16
N ILE A 98 3.04 -1.35 -1.13
CA ILE A 98 2.12 -0.52 -1.92
C ILE A 98 2.35 -0.81 -3.41
N GLY A 99 3.60 -0.83 -3.87
CA GLY A 99 3.93 -1.07 -5.28
C GLY A 99 3.49 -2.43 -5.82
N LEU A 100 3.35 -3.42 -4.94
CA LEU A 100 2.85 -4.76 -5.30
C LEU A 100 1.32 -4.84 -5.25
N PHE A 101 0.73 -4.45 -4.13
CA PHE A 101 -0.70 -4.70 -3.87
C PHE A 101 -1.61 -3.60 -4.38
N PHE A 102 -1.17 -2.33 -4.45
CA PHE A 102 -2.02 -1.26 -4.95
C PHE A 102 -2.45 -1.47 -6.41
N PRO A 103 -1.54 -1.76 -7.38
CA PRO A 103 -1.96 -2.02 -8.76
C PRO A 103 -2.83 -3.26 -8.88
N LEU A 104 -2.58 -4.29 -8.07
CA LEU A 104 -3.38 -5.50 -8.02
C LEU A 104 -4.83 -5.19 -7.61
N LEU A 105 -5.01 -4.50 -6.47
CA LEU A 105 -6.33 -4.13 -5.97
C LEU A 105 -7.03 -3.15 -6.91
N PHE A 106 -6.31 -2.19 -7.48
CA PHE A 106 -6.82 -1.25 -8.47
C PHE A 106 -7.38 -1.99 -9.69
N GLY A 107 -6.59 -2.91 -10.26
CA GLY A 107 -6.98 -3.72 -11.41
C GLY A 107 -8.17 -4.64 -11.10
N MET A 108 -8.23 -5.24 -9.92
CA MET A 108 -9.36 -6.06 -9.47
C MET A 108 -10.67 -5.25 -9.40
N ILE A 109 -10.59 -3.99 -8.96
CA ILE A 109 -11.77 -3.11 -8.84
C ILE A 109 -12.23 -2.65 -10.21
N LEU A 110 -11.32 -2.08 -11.03
CA LEU A 110 -11.68 -1.51 -12.33
C LEU A 110 -11.92 -2.57 -13.41
N GLY A 111 -11.01 -3.54 -13.56
CA GLY A 111 -11.07 -4.77 -14.33
C GLY A 111 -11.84 -4.72 -15.66
N ASP A 112 -11.51 -3.77 -16.55
CA ASP A 112 -12.15 -3.60 -17.87
C ASP A 112 -11.09 -3.26 -18.91
N ILE A 113 -11.10 -3.97 -20.04
CA ILE A 113 -10.09 -3.83 -21.11
C ILE A 113 -10.18 -2.44 -21.75
N GLY A 114 -11.37 -1.91 -22.01
CA GLY A 114 -11.56 -0.61 -22.66
C GLY A 114 -11.04 0.53 -21.80
N TYR A 115 -11.41 0.56 -20.53
CA TYR A 115 -10.89 1.55 -19.58
C TYR A 115 -9.39 1.36 -19.34
N GLY A 116 -8.91 0.12 -19.24
CA GLY A 116 -7.48 -0.19 -19.08
C GLY A 116 -6.64 0.35 -20.25
N MET A 117 -7.11 0.23 -21.49
CA MET A 117 -6.42 0.80 -22.66
C MET A 117 -6.37 2.33 -22.63
N ILE A 118 -7.48 3.00 -22.28
CA ILE A 118 -7.49 4.47 -22.15
C ILE A 118 -6.50 4.92 -21.06
N LEU A 119 -6.50 4.24 -19.91
CA LEU A 119 -5.58 4.56 -18.83
C LEU A 119 -4.12 4.33 -19.22
N LEU A 120 -3.83 3.28 -19.98
CA LEU A 120 -2.47 3.00 -20.47
C LEU A 120 -1.99 4.09 -21.42
N LEU A 121 -2.86 4.56 -22.34
CA LEU A 121 -2.56 5.67 -23.24
C LEU A 121 -2.31 6.98 -22.45
N LEU A 122 -3.15 7.27 -21.46
CA LEU A 122 -2.98 8.43 -20.59
C LEU A 122 -1.68 8.35 -19.78
N ALA A 123 -1.36 7.19 -19.24
CA ALA A 123 -0.13 6.92 -18.51
C ALA A 123 1.11 7.12 -19.39
N PHE A 124 1.07 6.63 -20.62
CA PHE A 124 2.15 6.83 -21.60
C PHE A 124 2.33 8.31 -21.93
N PHE A 125 1.24 9.04 -22.15
CA PHE A 125 1.29 10.48 -22.40
C PHE A 125 1.92 11.23 -21.22
N LEU A 126 1.49 10.97 -19.99
CA LEU A 126 2.03 11.61 -18.78
C LEU A 126 3.51 11.28 -18.59
N ALA A 127 3.90 10.01 -18.73
CA ALA A 127 5.28 9.60 -18.52
C ALA A 127 6.25 10.18 -19.56
N ARG A 128 5.75 10.45 -20.79
CA ARG A 128 6.58 11.00 -21.87
C ARG A 128 6.62 12.52 -21.91
N HIS A 129 5.53 13.18 -21.53
CA HIS A 129 5.42 14.64 -21.62
C HIS A 129 6.09 15.36 -20.45
N PHE A 130 6.12 14.73 -19.28
CA PHE A 130 6.71 15.34 -18.08
C PHE A 130 8.10 14.77 -17.77
N PRO A 131 9.05 15.61 -17.29
CA PRO A 131 10.40 15.17 -16.94
C PRO A 131 10.41 14.04 -15.89
N PRO A 132 11.37 13.09 -15.97
CA PRO A 132 11.52 12.04 -14.96
C PRO A 132 11.69 12.62 -13.55
N GLY A 133 11.06 11.99 -12.55
CA GLY A 133 11.12 12.43 -11.16
C GLY A 133 10.08 13.48 -10.76
N THR A 134 9.37 14.09 -11.73
CA THR A 134 8.23 14.99 -11.42
C THR A 134 7.02 14.21 -10.93
N LEU A 135 6.13 14.90 -10.21
CA LEU A 135 4.89 14.34 -9.69
C LEU A 135 4.06 13.68 -10.80
N PHE A 136 3.85 14.37 -11.92
CA PHE A 136 3.05 13.87 -13.05
C PHE A 136 3.70 12.67 -13.76
N SER A 137 5.03 12.64 -13.89
CA SER A 137 5.75 11.48 -14.45
C SER A 137 5.59 10.25 -13.54
N ASN A 138 5.67 10.43 -12.21
CA ASN A 138 5.48 9.33 -11.26
C ASN A 138 4.02 8.84 -11.24
N ILE A 139 3.04 9.75 -11.26
CA ILE A 139 1.61 9.39 -11.42
C ILE A 139 1.41 8.59 -12.72
N GLY A 140 2.01 9.03 -13.84
CA GLY A 140 1.95 8.31 -15.11
C GLY A 140 2.47 6.88 -14.98
N LYS A 141 3.62 6.67 -14.33
CA LYS A 141 4.18 5.32 -14.11
C LYS A 141 3.28 4.44 -13.23
N VAL A 142 2.79 4.97 -12.12
CA VAL A 142 1.86 4.24 -11.24
C VAL A 142 0.59 3.87 -11.98
N LEU A 143 0.01 4.82 -12.72
CA LEU A 143 -1.21 4.61 -13.52
C LEU A 143 -0.97 3.57 -14.62
N GLY A 144 0.21 3.59 -15.28
CA GLY A 144 0.58 2.61 -16.31
C GLY A 144 0.65 1.18 -15.77
N ILE A 145 1.30 1.01 -14.61
CA ILE A 145 1.35 -0.30 -13.94
C ILE A 145 -0.07 -0.74 -13.55
N SER A 146 -0.86 0.15 -12.96
CA SER A 146 -2.26 -0.16 -12.58
C SER A 146 -3.14 -0.48 -13.77
N ALA A 147 -2.95 0.21 -14.91
CA ALA A 147 -3.65 -0.06 -16.16
C ALA A 147 -3.33 -1.45 -16.72
N LEU A 148 -2.08 -1.92 -16.61
CA LEU A 148 -1.72 -3.28 -17.00
C LEU A 148 -2.48 -4.34 -16.17
N TYR A 149 -2.58 -4.16 -14.85
CA TYR A 149 -3.40 -5.04 -14.01
C TYR A 149 -4.89 -4.94 -14.37
N THR A 150 -5.39 -3.73 -14.68
CA THR A 150 -6.77 -3.53 -15.17
C THR A 150 -7.05 -4.30 -16.45
N LEU A 151 -6.10 -4.32 -17.41
CA LEU A 151 -6.22 -5.12 -18.62
C LEU A 151 -6.24 -6.62 -18.31
N VAL A 152 -5.36 -7.11 -17.44
CA VAL A 152 -5.32 -8.53 -17.04
C VAL A 152 -6.64 -8.95 -16.43
N PHE A 153 -7.15 -8.19 -15.44
CA PHE A 153 -8.45 -8.49 -14.84
C PHE A 153 -9.61 -8.28 -15.80
N GLY A 154 -9.52 -7.31 -16.72
CA GLY A 154 -10.52 -7.12 -17.78
C GLY A 154 -10.66 -8.33 -18.69
N VAL A 155 -9.55 -8.97 -19.05
CA VAL A 155 -9.56 -10.25 -19.80
C VAL A 155 -10.15 -11.38 -18.95
N LEU A 156 -9.78 -11.48 -17.65
CA LEU A 156 -10.30 -12.51 -16.76
C LEU A 156 -11.81 -12.41 -16.55
N TYR A 157 -12.34 -11.19 -16.49
CA TYR A 157 -13.77 -10.92 -16.33
C TYR A 157 -14.53 -10.87 -17.67
N GLY A 158 -13.82 -10.79 -18.81
CA GLY A 158 -14.42 -10.69 -20.15
C GLY A 158 -15.08 -9.33 -20.41
N GLU A 159 -14.61 -8.26 -19.76
CA GLU A 159 -15.24 -6.94 -19.84
C GLU A 159 -14.48 -5.99 -20.77
N PHE A 160 -15.24 -5.36 -21.65
CA PHE A 160 -14.78 -4.30 -22.56
C PHE A 160 -15.86 -3.22 -22.60
N PHE A 161 -15.62 -2.06 -21.97
CA PHE A 161 -16.63 -1.03 -21.73
C PHE A 161 -17.95 -1.60 -21.18
N GLY A 162 -17.83 -2.45 -20.14
CA GLY A 162 -18.94 -3.22 -19.59
C GLY A 162 -19.31 -4.40 -20.47
N ASP A 163 -20.55 -4.45 -20.97
CA ASP A 163 -21.12 -5.56 -21.76
C ASP A 163 -20.83 -5.51 -23.26
N LEU A 164 -20.17 -4.48 -23.79
CA LEU A 164 -19.80 -4.40 -25.22
C LEU A 164 -18.85 -5.52 -25.63
N GLY A 165 -18.02 -6.03 -24.70
CA GLY A 165 -17.16 -7.19 -24.94
C GLY A 165 -17.95 -8.45 -25.34
N GLU A 166 -19.04 -8.76 -24.63
CA GLU A 166 -19.92 -9.88 -24.93
C GLU A 166 -20.67 -9.65 -26.24
N THR A 167 -21.22 -8.45 -26.44
CA THR A 167 -22.10 -8.16 -27.58
C THR A 167 -21.37 -7.97 -28.91
N TRP A 168 -20.16 -7.36 -28.93
CA TRP A 168 -19.48 -7.04 -30.18
C TRP A 168 -18.26 -7.93 -30.47
N LEU A 169 -17.55 -8.37 -29.43
CA LEU A 169 -16.32 -9.15 -29.57
C LEU A 169 -16.49 -10.62 -29.19
N ASN A 170 -17.71 -11.02 -28.75
CA ASN A 170 -18.01 -12.36 -28.25
C ASN A 170 -17.04 -12.82 -27.16
N LEU A 171 -16.59 -11.86 -26.31
CA LEU A 171 -15.69 -12.11 -25.18
C LEU A 171 -16.49 -12.76 -24.05
N HIS A 172 -16.09 -13.97 -23.70
CA HIS A 172 -16.65 -14.65 -22.54
C HIS A 172 -15.71 -14.53 -21.34
N PRO A 173 -16.25 -14.38 -20.11
CA PRO A 173 -15.43 -14.35 -18.92
C PRO A 173 -14.66 -15.67 -18.76
N VAL A 174 -13.33 -15.56 -18.56
CA VAL A 174 -12.47 -16.73 -18.30
C VAL A 174 -12.69 -17.26 -16.88
N TRP A 175 -13.01 -16.36 -15.96
CA TRP A 175 -13.15 -16.70 -14.54
C TRP A 175 -14.62 -16.68 -14.09
N PHE A 176 -15.20 -15.52 -13.91
CA PHE A 176 -16.62 -15.33 -13.60
C PHE A 176 -17.11 -13.96 -14.10
N ASP A 177 -18.39 -13.91 -14.46
CA ASP A 177 -19.07 -12.68 -14.86
C ASP A 177 -19.39 -11.84 -13.62
N ARG A 178 -18.76 -10.68 -13.48
CA ARG A 178 -19.00 -9.78 -12.33
C ARG A 178 -20.43 -9.26 -12.27
N GLY A 179 -21.08 -9.07 -13.41
CA GLY A 179 -22.45 -8.58 -13.47
C GLY A 179 -23.49 -9.59 -12.98
N LYS A 180 -23.16 -10.89 -13.00
CA LYS A 180 -24.10 -11.98 -12.67
C LYS A 180 -23.69 -12.75 -11.41
N ALA A 181 -22.40 -12.83 -11.10
CA ALA A 181 -21.83 -13.71 -10.06
C ALA A 181 -21.46 -12.98 -8.78
N VAL A 182 -22.44 -12.35 -8.11
CA VAL A 182 -22.22 -11.54 -6.88
C VAL A 182 -21.57 -12.36 -5.76
N VAL A 183 -22.06 -13.58 -5.48
CA VAL A 183 -21.54 -14.43 -4.40
C VAL A 183 -20.10 -14.86 -4.65
N PRO A 184 -19.71 -15.39 -5.83
CA PRO A 184 -18.31 -15.67 -6.13
C PRO A 184 -17.39 -14.46 -5.98
N MET A 185 -17.83 -13.25 -6.33
CA MET A 185 -17.06 -12.03 -6.15
C MET A 185 -16.84 -11.66 -4.68
N ILE A 186 -17.88 -11.83 -3.82
CA ILE A 186 -17.74 -11.62 -2.38
C ILE A 186 -16.69 -12.59 -1.83
N VAL A 187 -16.82 -13.88 -2.13
CA VAL A 187 -15.88 -14.91 -1.67
C VAL A 187 -14.46 -14.61 -2.13
N PHE A 188 -14.28 -14.22 -3.38
CA PHE A 188 -12.99 -13.83 -3.93
C PHE A 188 -12.40 -12.62 -3.19
N SER A 189 -13.16 -11.54 -3.00
CA SER A 189 -12.73 -10.36 -2.28
C SER A 189 -12.35 -10.66 -0.83
N LEU A 190 -13.12 -11.50 -0.15
CA LEU A 190 -12.81 -11.93 1.21
C LEU A 190 -11.55 -12.80 1.26
N THR A 191 -11.35 -13.69 0.28
CA THR A 191 -10.13 -14.52 0.19
C THR A 191 -8.89 -13.65 0.03
N VAL A 192 -8.95 -12.64 -0.84
CA VAL A 192 -7.87 -11.65 -0.98
C VAL A 192 -7.66 -10.90 0.34
N GLY A 193 -8.74 -10.50 1.01
CA GLY A 193 -8.67 -9.85 2.32
C GLY A 193 -7.99 -10.71 3.38
N VAL A 194 -8.38 -11.98 3.50
CA VAL A 194 -7.74 -12.93 4.42
C VAL A 194 -6.26 -13.06 4.11
N ALA A 195 -5.88 -13.32 2.85
CA ALA A 195 -4.48 -13.48 2.46
C ALA A 195 -3.65 -12.22 2.80
N HIS A 196 -4.17 -11.03 2.48
CA HIS A 196 -3.47 -9.76 2.72
C HIS A 196 -3.32 -9.46 4.21
N ILE A 197 -4.38 -9.67 5.01
CA ILE A 197 -4.33 -9.45 6.47
C ILE A 197 -3.39 -10.47 7.15
N LEU A 198 -3.44 -11.75 6.76
CA LEU A 198 -2.53 -12.77 7.30
C LEU A 198 -1.07 -12.44 6.98
N LEU A 199 -0.80 -11.94 5.76
CA LEU A 199 0.53 -11.43 5.40
C LEU A 199 0.95 -10.29 6.33
N GLY A 200 0.08 -9.29 6.58
CA GLY A 200 0.36 -8.18 7.49
C GLY A 200 0.66 -8.65 8.91
N MET A 201 -0.12 -9.58 9.44
CA MET A 201 0.11 -10.17 10.77
C MET A 201 1.42 -10.95 10.84
N THR A 202 1.77 -11.69 9.78
CA THR A 202 3.05 -12.41 9.68
C THR A 202 4.22 -11.44 9.68
N LEU A 203 4.15 -10.35 8.88
CA LEU A 203 5.17 -9.31 8.88
C LEU A 203 5.28 -8.64 10.27
N GLY A 204 4.16 -8.43 10.96
CA GLY A 204 4.15 -7.92 12.32
C GLY A 204 4.84 -8.84 13.33
N ALA A 205 4.63 -10.15 13.24
CA ALA A 205 5.33 -11.12 14.08
C ALA A 205 6.84 -11.16 13.79
N LEU A 206 7.22 -11.10 12.50
CA LEU A 206 8.62 -11.04 12.08
C LEU A 206 9.31 -9.74 12.53
N ALA A 207 8.59 -8.61 12.54
CA ALA A 207 9.11 -7.34 13.05
C ALA A 207 9.47 -7.45 14.54
N GLU A 208 8.61 -8.07 15.37
CA GLU A 208 8.89 -8.26 16.80
C GLU A 208 10.07 -9.22 17.03
N LEU A 209 10.23 -10.26 16.19
CA LEU A 209 11.39 -11.13 16.27
C LEU A 209 12.70 -10.38 15.97
N ARG A 210 12.69 -9.50 14.97
CA ARG A 210 13.86 -8.65 14.64
C ARG A 210 14.23 -7.67 15.76
N ARG A 211 13.23 -7.25 16.55
CA ARG A 211 13.42 -6.39 17.72
C ARG A 211 13.83 -7.13 18.99
N HIS A 212 14.20 -8.40 18.85
CA HIS A 212 14.56 -9.27 20.00
C HIS A 212 13.45 -9.39 21.05
N GLN A 213 12.16 -9.30 20.65
CA GLN A 213 11.00 -9.43 21.54
C GLN A 213 10.19 -10.70 21.24
N PRO A 214 10.73 -11.92 21.56
CA PRO A 214 10.11 -13.18 21.16
C PRO A 214 8.74 -13.41 21.81
N ARG A 215 8.51 -12.87 23.02
CA ARG A 215 7.21 -12.97 23.69
C ARG A 215 6.11 -12.25 22.89
N LYS A 216 6.36 -11.03 22.41
CA LYS A 216 5.39 -10.31 21.60
C LYS A 216 5.16 -10.96 20.25
N ALA A 217 6.22 -11.49 19.64
CA ALA A 217 6.11 -12.24 18.38
C ALA A 217 5.23 -13.48 18.55
N LEU A 218 5.39 -14.24 19.65
CA LEU A 218 4.57 -15.42 19.95
C LEU A 218 3.09 -15.04 20.11
N ILE A 219 2.78 -13.95 20.80
CA ILE A 219 1.42 -13.43 20.96
C ILE A 219 0.80 -13.08 19.60
N LYS A 220 1.54 -12.36 18.74
CA LYS A 220 1.08 -12.05 17.37
C LYS A 220 0.85 -13.30 16.51
N LEU A 221 1.70 -14.33 16.66
CA LEU A 221 1.50 -15.62 16.00
C LEU A 221 0.27 -16.36 16.53
N ALA A 222 0.04 -16.35 17.83
CA ALA A 222 -1.15 -16.96 18.44
C ALA A 222 -2.43 -16.22 17.96
N MET A 223 -2.42 -14.91 17.86
CA MET A 223 -3.51 -14.13 17.28
C MET A 223 -3.74 -14.46 15.80
N LEU A 224 -2.68 -14.64 15.02
CA LEU A 224 -2.77 -15.06 13.61
C LEU A 224 -3.45 -16.45 13.51
N VAL A 225 -3.08 -17.40 14.37
CA VAL A 225 -3.73 -18.71 14.43
C VAL A 225 -5.21 -18.58 14.82
N ALA A 226 -5.54 -17.72 15.78
CA ALA A 226 -6.94 -17.45 16.15
C ALA A 226 -7.76 -16.92 14.98
N VAL A 227 -7.20 -15.99 14.18
CA VAL A 227 -7.83 -15.47 12.95
C VAL A 227 -8.06 -16.60 11.94
N ILE A 228 -7.07 -17.44 11.68
CA ILE A 228 -7.21 -18.57 10.75
C ILE A 228 -8.31 -19.52 11.22
N LEU A 229 -8.29 -19.92 12.49
CA LEU A 229 -9.32 -20.79 13.06
C LEU A 229 -10.72 -20.20 12.94
N THR A 230 -10.85 -18.89 13.19
CA THR A 230 -12.15 -18.17 13.07
C THR A 230 -12.64 -18.15 11.63
N VAL A 231 -11.75 -17.86 10.65
CA VAL A 231 -12.10 -17.89 9.23
C VAL A 231 -12.53 -19.31 8.80
N LEU A 232 -11.78 -20.33 9.20
CA LEU A 232 -12.11 -21.74 8.89
C LEU A 232 -13.42 -22.17 9.55
N ALA A 233 -13.69 -21.75 10.78
CA ALA A 233 -14.95 -22.01 11.46
C ALA A 233 -16.15 -21.35 10.76
N LEU A 234 -15.98 -20.11 10.27
CA LEU A 234 -17.00 -19.42 9.47
C LEU A 234 -17.23 -20.14 8.13
N VAL A 235 -16.17 -20.56 7.44
CA VAL A 235 -16.30 -21.33 6.20
C VAL A 235 -17.05 -22.63 6.44
N GLY A 236 -16.69 -23.39 7.49
CA GLY A 236 -17.37 -24.63 7.84
C GLY A 236 -18.83 -24.43 8.25
N TRP A 237 -19.17 -23.28 8.85
CA TRP A 237 -20.57 -22.91 9.20
C TRP A 237 -21.42 -22.62 7.96
N PHE A 238 -20.90 -21.81 7.02
CA PHE A 238 -21.63 -21.44 5.80
C PHE A 238 -21.67 -22.54 4.73
N TYR A 239 -20.68 -23.47 4.75
CA TYR A 239 -20.55 -24.59 3.82
C TYR A 239 -20.50 -25.92 4.60
N PRO A 240 -21.64 -26.38 5.18
CA PRO A 240 -21.66 -27.57 6.03
C PRO A 240 -21.32 -28.88 5.28
N GLN A 241 -21.34 -28.85 3.95
CA GLN A 241 -20.89 -29.97 3.10
C GLN A 241 -19.36 -30.04 2.95
N SER A 242 -18.61 -29.04 3.49
CA SER A 242 -17.15 -29.07 3.50
C SER A 242 -16.65 -30.14 4.47
N TRP A 243 -15.44 -30.65 4.22
CA TRP A 243 -14.73 -31.55 5.14
C TRP A 243 -14.35 -30.89 6.48
N LEU A 244 -14.60 -29.57 6.62
CA LEU A 244 -14.32 -28.79 7.83
C LEU A 244 -15.45 -29.01 8.86
N SER A 245 -15.11 -29.73 9.93
CA SER A 245 -15.98 -29.80 11.10
C SER A 245 -15.82 -28.54 11.97
N THR A 246 -16.92 -27.81 12.20
CA THR A 246 -16.93 -26.56 13.01
C THR A 246 -16.66 -26.81 14.50
N GLY A 247 -17.07 -27.97 15.04
CA GLY A 247 -16.95 -28.28 16.47
C GLY A 247 -15.51 -28.20 16.99
N PRO A 248 -14.55 -28.96 16.43
CA PRO A 248 -13.15 -28.90 16.85
C PRO A 248 -12.51 -27.52 16.71
N LEU A 249 -12.90 -26.74 15.68
CA LEU A 249 -12.39 -25.39 15.46
C LEU A 249 -12.87 -24.42 16.56
N LEU A 250 -14.14 -24.50 16.95
CA LEU A 250 -14.69 -23.71 18.05
C LEU A 250 -14.06 -24.06 19.41
N ILE A 251 -13.79 -25.36 19.65
CA ILE A 251 -13.07 -25.80 20.84
C ILE A 251 -11.64 -25.25 20.84
N ALA A 252 -10.93 -25.31 19.71
CA ALA A 252 -9.59 -24.76 19.60
C ALA A 252 -9.55 -23.24 19.86
N ILE A 253 -10.51 -22.48 19.34
CA ILE A 253 -10.68 -21.04 19.62
C ILE A 253 -10.98 -20.83 21.12
N GLY A 254 -11.86 -21.65 21.71
CA GLY A 254 -12.22 -21.60 23.12
C GLY A 254 -11.06 -21.86 24.08
N ILE A 255 -10.06 -22.67 23.67
CA ILE A 255 -8.82 -22.92 24.41
C ILE A 255 -7.81 -21.79 24.19
N LEU A 256 -7.68 -21.29 22.96
CA LEU A 256 -6.69 -20.28 22.60
C LEU A 256 -7.04 -18.89 23.16
N MET A 257 -8.33 -18.54 23.24
CA MET A 257 -8.76 -17.21 23.70
C MET A 257 -8.39 -16.90 25.16
N PRO A 258 -8.60 -17.78 26.15
CA PRO A 258 -8.13 -17.55 27.52
C PRO A 258 -6.61 -17.34 27.60
N ILE A 259 -5.84 -18.06 26.78
CA ILE A 259 -4.37 -17.93 26.72
C ILE A 259 -4.00 -16.55 26.21
N LEU A 260 -4.67 -16.07 25.15
CA LEU A 260 -4.47 -14.71 24.60
C LEU A 260 -4.88 -13.64 25.62
N ILE A 261 -6.01 -13.82 26.32
CA ILE A 261 -6.46 -12.90 27.37
C ILE A 261 -5.43 -12.84 28.52
N ALA A 262 -4.85 -13.96 28.91
CA ALA A 262 -3.81 -14.00 29.95
C ALA A 262 -2.51 -13.31 29.49
N ALA A 263 -2.20 -13.33 28.19
CA ALA A 263 -0.97 -12.78 27.62
C ALA A 263 -1.07 -11.29 27.26
N GLU A 264 -2.20 -10.85 26.72
CA GLU A 264 -2.44 -9.50 26.16
C GLU A 264 -3.51 -8.70 26.91
N GLY A 265 -4.27 -9.38 27.77
CA GLY A 265 -5.35 -8.79 28.54
C GLY A 265 -6.73 -8.91 27.88
N LEU A 266 -7.73 -8.31 28.51
CA LEU A 266 -9.14 -8.34 28.06
C LEU A 266 -9.38 -7.72 26.66
N LEU A 267 -8.37 -7.06 26.07
CA LEU A 267 -8.47 -6.47 24.74
C LEU A 267 -8.27 -7.49 23.60
N ALA A 268 -7.72 -8.68 23.86
CA ALA A 268 -7.47 -9.68 22.84
C ALA A 268 -8.71 -10.10 22.00
N PRO A 269 -9.91 -10.34 22.59
CA PRO A 269 -11.12 -10.60 21.81
C PRO A 269 -11.54 -9.43 20.93
N LEU A 270 -11.35 -8.19 21.38
CA LEU A 270 -11.66 -7.00 20.60
C LEU A 270 -10.71 -6.84 19.41
N GLU A 271 -9.44 -7.20 19.57
CA GLU A 271 -8.48 -7.20 18.48
C GLU A 271 -8.82 -8.26 17.43
N LEU A 272 -9.27 -9.45 17.84
CA LEU A 272 -9.78 -10.48 16.93
C LEU A 272 -10.99 -9.95 16.14
N LEU A 273 -11.99 -9.35 16.81
CA LEU A 273 -13.15 -8.76 16.15
C LEU A 273 -12.79 -7.64 15.20
N LYS A 274 -11.86 -6.76 15.59
CA LYS A 274 -11.32 -5.71 14.72
C LYS A 274 -10.65 -6.30 13.46
N THR A 275 -9.90 -7.38 13.62
CA THR A 275 -9.23 -8.06 12.52
C THR A 275 -10.24 -8.71 11.57
N MET A 276 -11.32 -9.32 12.09
CA MET A 276 -12.42 -9.81 11.27
C MET A 276 -13.11 -8.66 10.51
N GLY A 277 -13.37 -7.53 11.18
CA GLY A 277 -13.89 -6.32 10.53
C GLY A 277 -12.98 -5.81 9.39
N ASN A 278 -11.66 -5.87 9.59
CA ASN A 278 -10.70 -5.52 8.54
C ASN A 278 -10.81 -6.46 7.32
N ILE A 279 -10.97 -7.77 7.53
CA ILE A 279 -11.17 -8.74 6.44
C ILE A 279 -12.49 -8.44 5.70
N ILE A 280 -13.59 -8.20 6.41
CA ILE A 280 -14.89 -7.86 5.81
C ILE A 280 -14.80 -6.57 4.98
N SER A 281 -13.95 -5.62 5.35
CA SER A 281 -13.74 -4.38 4.60
C SER A 281 -13.28 -4.60 3.15
N TYR A 282 -12.73 -5.78 2.81
CA TYR A 282 -12.34 -6.12 1.43
C TYR A 282 -13.52 -6.38 0.50
N VAL A 283 -14.74 -6.62 1.03
CA VAL A 283 -15.97 -6.68 0.22
C VAL A 283 -16.18 -5.40 -0.59
N ARG A 284 -15.58 -4.29 -0.18
CA ARG A 284 -15.57 -3.03 -0.91
C ARG A 284 -14.98 -3.16 -2.32
N ILE A 285 -14.00 -4.06 -2.54
CA ILE A 285 -13.42 -4.34 -3.85
C ILE A 285 -14.53 -4.79 -4.81
N MET A 286 -15.32 -5.75 -4.35
CA MET A 286 -16.49 -6.24 -5.10
C MET A 286 -17.52 -5.14 -5.30
N ALA A 287 -17.92 -4.42 -4.24
CA ALA A 287 -19.00 -3.45 -4.30
C ALA A 287 -18.73 -2.33 -5.33
N ILE A 288 -17.50 -1.80 -5.34
CA ILE A 288 -17.10 -0.72 -6.25
C ILE A 288 -16.96 -1.26 -7.68
N GLY A 289 -16.32 -2.43 -7.83
CA GLY A 289 -16.21 -3.07 -9.15
C GLY A 289 -17.57 -3.37 -9.78
N PHE A 290 -18.51 -3.86 -8.96
CA PHE A 290 -19.89 -4.10 -9.40
C PHE A 290 -20.61 -2.80 -9.82
N CYS A 291 -20.44 -1.70 -9.05
CA CYS A 291 -20.99 -0.41 -9.44
C CYS A 291 -20.41 0.09 -10.77
N SER A 292 -19.10 -0.08 -11.00
CA SER A 292 -18.45 0.36 -12.24
C SER A 292 -19.00 -0.36 -13.46
N ILE A 293 -19.19 -1.69 -13.40
CA ILE A 293 -19.77 -2.45 -14.52
C ILE A 293 -21.23 -2.05 -14.74
N LEU A 294 -22.04 -1.89 -13.68
CA LEU A 294 -23.43 -1.47 -13.83
C LEU A 294 -23.55 -0.11 -14.52
N LEU A 295 -22.69 0.86 -14.15
CA LEU A 295 -22.64 2.17 -14.80
C LEU A 295 -22.27 2.04 -16.29
N ALA A 296 -21.32 1.17 -16.63
CA ALA A 296 -20.95 0.94 -18.03
C ALA A 296 -22.10 0.32 -18.83
N VAL A 297 -22.80 -0.68 -18.28
CA VAL A 297 -23.98 -1.30 -18.92
C VAL A 297 -25.10 -0.27 -19.09
N VAL A 298 -25.36 0.57 -18.09
CA VAL A 298 -26.36 1.65 -18.21
C VAL A 298 -25.96 2.65 -19.28
N ALA A 299 -24.69 3.02 -19.40
CA ALA A 299 -24.19 3.90 -20.46
C ALA A 299 -24.48 3.31 -21.87
N ASN A 300 -24.17 2.04 -22.05
CA ASN A 300 -24.43 1.33 -23.31
C ASN A 300 -25.92 1.27 -23.66
N ARG A 301 -26.76 0.93 -22.68
CA ARG A 301 -28.23 0.83 -22.90
C ARG A 301 -28.84 2.18 -23.21
N LEU A 302 -28.51 3.23 -22.46
CA LEU A 302 -29.02 4.58 -22.71
C LEU A 302 -28.59 5.10 -24.09
N GLY A 303 -27.32 4.86 -24.48
CA GLY A 303 -26.86 5.17 -25.83
C GLY A 303 -27.64 4.47 -26.91
N GLY A 304 -27.96 3.18 -26.73
CA GLY A 304 -28.73 2.39 -27.67
C GLY A 304 -30.24 2.78 -27.78
N MET A 305 -30.79 3.43 -26.73
CA MET A 305 -32.22 3.82 -26.72
C MET A 305 -32.53 5.13 -27.43
N THR A 306 -31.52 5.93 -27.81
CA THR A 306 -31.72 7.28 -28.35
C THR A 306 -32.31 7.32 -29.76
N GLY A 307 -32.30 6.20 -30.48
CA GLY A 307 -32.82 6.11 -31.86
C GLY A 307 -31.98 6.84 -32.93
N ASP A 308 -31.06 7.72 -32.52
CA ASP A 308 -30.08 8.41 -33.38
C ASP A 308 -28.69 7.99 -32.99
N ILE A 309 -27.90 7.54 -33.94
CA ILE A 309 -26.51 7.03 -33.69
C ILE A 309 -25.62 8.11 -33.13
N MET A 310 -25.69 9.36 -33.64
CA MET A 310 -24.85 10.47 -33.19
C MET A 310 -25.17 10.84 -31.74
N VAL A 311 -26.45 10.95 -31.40
CA VAL A 311 -26.91 11.24 -30.04
C VAL A 311 -26.55 10.08 -29.10
N GLY A 312 -26.70 8.84 -29.56
CA GLY A 312 -26.35 7.63 -28.81
C GLY A 312 -24.88 7.58 -28.43
N ILE A 313 -23.97 7.83 -29.39
CA ILE A 313 -22.54 7.89 -29.15
C ILE A 313 -22.18 9.01 -28.17
N LEU A 314 -22.82 10.17 -28.30
CA LEU A 314 -22.57 11.30 -27.40
C LEU A 314 -22.99 10.98 -25.95
N VAL A 315 -24.19 10.43 -25.77
CA VAL A 315 -24.71 10.05 -24.44
C VAL A 315 -23.86 8.96 -23.82
N ALA A 316 -23.60 7.85 -24.54
CA ALA A 316 -22.74 6.79 -24.05
C ALA A 316 -21.33 7.29 -23.73
N GLY A 317 -20.73 8.13 -24.60
CA GLY A 317 -19.39 8.68 -24.41
C GLY A 317 -19.25 9.55 -23.15
N ILE A 318 -20.23 10.42 -22.87
CA ILE A 318 -20.25 11.22 -21.65
C ILE A 318 -20.34 10.33 -20.40
N LEU A 319 -21.22 9.32 -20.44
CA LEU A 319 -21.40 8.42 -19.30
C LEU A 319 -20.18 7.53 -19.08
N HIS A 320 -19.53 7.02 -20.14
CA HIS A 320 -18.28 6.28 -20.04
C HIS A 320 -17.13 7.14 -19.55
N ALA A 321 -17.04 8.42 -19.97
CA ALA A 321 -16.05 9.37 -19.45
C ALA A 321 -16.24 9.59 -17.95
N PHE A 322 -17.49 9.74 -17.50
CA PHE A 322 -17.81 9.86 -16.08
C PHE A 322 -17.48 8.58 -15.31
N ASN A 323 -17.83 7.41 -15.85
CA ASN A 323 -17.50 6.12 -15.24
C ASN A 323 -15.98 5.90 -15.17
N LEU A 324 -15.23 6.30 -16.20
CA LEU A 324 -13.76 6.26 -16.20
C LEU A 324 -13.18 7.16 -15.09
N LEU A 325 -13.71 8.37 -14.93
CA LEU A 325 -13.30 9.27 -13.86
C LEU A 325 -13.51 8.62 -12.48
N LEU A 326 -14.70 8.08 -12.23
CA LEU A 326 -14.98 7.34 -11.00
C LEU A 326 -14.10 6.09 -10.88
N GLY A 327 -13.87 5.41 -11.99
CA GLY A 327 -13.04 4.20 -12.11
C GLY A 327 -11.54 4.45 -11.86
N VAL A 328 -11.07 5.69 -11.88
CA VAL A 328 -9.71 6.06 -11.43
C VAL A 328 -9.73 6.44 -9.94
N PHE A 329 -10.66 7.30 -9.55
CA PHE A 329 -10.69 7.84 -8.18
C PHE A 329 -11.10 6.79 -7.14
N ALA A 330 -12.18 6.06 -7.37
CA ALA A 330 -12.69 5.12 -6.39
C ALA A 330 -11.70 3.97 -6.10
N PRO A 331 -11.14 3.25 -7.10
CA PRO A 331 -10.12 2.24 -6.85
C PRO A 331 -8.88 2.81 -6.14
N THR A 332 -8.43 4.01 -6.53
CA THR A 332 -7.27 4.65 -5.88
C THR A 332 -7.51 4.87 -4.38
N VAL A 333 -8.59 5.55 -4.04
CA VAL A 333 -8.92 5.88 -2.64
C VAL A 333 -9.14 4.61 -1.81
N HIS A 334 -9.90 3.67 -2.34
CA HIS A 334 -10.26 2.45 -1.60
C HIS A 334 -9.10 1.46 -1.47
N SER A 335 -8.25 1.33 -2.50
CA SER A 335 -7.02 0.51 -2.40
C SER A 335 -6.05 1.10 -1.39
N LEU A 336 -5.82 2.42 -1.39
CA LEU A 336 -4.98 3.08 -0.40
C LEU A 336 -5.53 2.92 1.02
N ARG A 337 -6.84 3.05 1.19
CA ARG A 337 -7.48 2.84 2.49
C ARG A 337 -7.26 1.42 3.01
N LEU A 338 -7.42 0.39 2.17
CA LEU A 338 -7.15 -1.00 2.54
C LEU A 338 -5.70 -1.20 2.99
N HIS A 339 -4.74 -0.50 2.35
CA HIS A 339 -3.35 -0.53 2.79
C HIS A 339 -3.16 0.18 4.13
N TYR A 340 -3.63 1.41 4.26
CA TYR A 340 -3.31 2.27 5.40
C TYR A 340 -4.03 1.87 6.69
N VAL A 341 -5.30 1.49 6.59
CA VAL A 341 -6.13 1.23 7.77
C VAL A 341 -6.11 -0.25 8.15
N GLU A 342 -6.29 -1.13 7.17
CA GLU A 342 -6.47 -2.56 7.42
C GLU A 342 -5.12 -3.32 7.47
N PHE A 343 -4.20 -3.05 6.54
CA PHE A 343 -2.97 -3.82 6.37
C PHE A 343 -1.81 -3.29 7.21
N PHE A 344 -1.44 -2.01 7.05
CA PHE A 344 -0.28 -1.42 7.73
C PHE A 344 -0.45 -1.34 9.24
N SER A 345 -1.68 -1.22 9.73
CA SER A 345 -1.99 -1.27 11.16
C SER A 345 -1.52 -2.56 11.86
N LYS A 346 -1.16 -3.61 11.11
CA LYS A 346 -0.73 -4.90 11.66
C LYS A 346 0.78 -4.98 11.94
N PHE A 347 1.60 -4.17 11.26
CA PHE A 347 3.06 -4.29 11.38
C PHE A 347 3.84 -2.97 11.29
N LEU A 348 3.22 -1.87 10.85
CA LEU A 348 3.92 -0.63 10.61
C LEU A 348 3.85 0.28 11.85
N ASP A 349 5.03 0.67 12.35
CA ASP A 349 5.15 1.68 13.38
C ASP A 349 5.48 3.03 12.74
N LEU A 350 4.57 3.97 12.88
CA LEU A 350 4.65 5.32 12.32
C LEU A 350 5.29 6.29 13.33
N GLY A 351 5.76 7.45 12.84
CA GLY A 351 6.34 8.50 13.66
C GLY A 351 7.85 8.64 13.51
N GLY A 352 8.44 8.08 12.45
CA GLY A 352 9.84 8.30 12.10
C GLY A 352 10.11 9.75 11.69
N ARG A 353 11.36 10.18 11.83
CA ARG A 353 11.84 11.50 11.41
C ARG A 353 12.43 11.40 10.01
N ARG A 354 12.17 12.39 9.17
CA ARG A 354 12.75 12.44 7.82
C ARG A 354 14.23 12.76 7.90
N PHE A 355 15.05 12.04 7.15
CA PHE A 355 16.45 12.40 6.94
C PHE A 355 16.50 13.63 6.02
N GLU A 356 16.94 14.74 6.54
CA GLU A 356 17.15 15.98 5.81
C GLU A 356 18.64 16.33 5.90
N PRO A 357 19.44 15.89 4.89
CA PRO A 357 20.86 16.19 4.89
C PRO A 357 21.06 17.70 4.79
N TRP A 358 22.05 18.19 5.54
CA TRP A 358 22.45 19.59 5.41
C TRP A 358 23.12 19.79 4.06
N GLN A 359 22.45 20.51 3.18
CA GLN A 359 22.95 20.81 1.83
C GLN A 359 23.01 22.33 1.64
N LYS A 360 24.03 22.79 0.89
CA LYS A 360 23.98 24.17 0.38
C LYS A 360 22.77 24.29 -0.53
N PRO A 361 21.91 25.34 -0.34
CA PRO A 361 20.82 25.57 -1.28
C PRO A 361 21.43 25.71 -2.68
N HIS A 362 20.89 24.94 -3.62
CA HIS A 362 21.27 25.07 -5.03
C HIS A 362 20.97 26.48 -5.51
N PRO A 363 21.88 27.10 -6.27
CA PRO A 363 21.71 28.47 -6.77
C PRO A 363 20.49 28.66 -7.68
#